data_4f8e7db44189f6e274bf8cea5586a497
#
_entry.id   4f8e7db44189f6e274bf8cea5586a497
#
_cell.length_a   1.000
_cell.length_b   1.000
_cell.length_c   1.000
_cell.angle_alpha   90.00
_cell.angle_beta   90.00
_cell.angle_gamma   90.00
#
_symmetry.space_group_name_H-M   'P 1'
#
loop_
_entity.id
_entity.type
_entity.pdbx_description
1 polymer ?
#
loop_
_entity_poly.entity_id
_entity_poly.type
_entity_poly.pdbx_seq_one_letter_code
_entity_poly.pdbx_strand_id
1 'polypeptide(L)'
;CWVIGALLLLGIVGTGVYFRATLIQWWQCMQDCQPTTEVVEEVVEVEEVVEVTELTLAEKPREYVNFIGIERVGKDSRLAWIAYKYYAQKDLWVFIYEANRDIIKHPAQVREGQVIRIPELSEEYRNLYNPELKQLVDSLAVEYLRK
;
A
#
# COMPACT_ATOMS: atom_id res chain seq x y z
N CYS A 1 20.08 1.74 36.19
CA CYS A 1 21.32 1.04 35.82
C CYS A 1 22.49 1.97 35.51
N TRP A 2 22.32 3.22 35.22
CA TRP A 2 23.40 4.16 34.88
C TRP A 2 24.18 4.67 36.11
N VAL A 3 23.54 4.72 37.27
CA VAL A 3 24.13 5.23 38.52
C VAL A 3 25.14 4.24 39.13
N ILE A 4 25.01 2.97 38.84
CA ILE A 4 25.92 1.93 39.39
C ILE A 4 27.26 1.87 38.64
N GLY A 5 27.27 2.25 37.36
CA GLY A 5 28.51 2.30 36.57
C GLY A 5 29.50 3.38 36.97
N ALA A 6 29.02 4.49 37.53
CA ALA A 6 29.84 5.64 37.93
C ALA A 6 30.57 5.40 39.27
N LEU A 7 30.08 4.52 40.14
CA LEU A 7 30.68 4.21 41.43
C LEU A 7 31.81 3.16 41.38
N LEU A 8 31.94 2.40 40.27
CA LEU A 8 32.94 1.39 40.07
C LEU A 8 34.33 1.95 39.69
N LEU A 9 34.44 3.21 39.31
CA LEU A 9 35.71 3.84 38.91
C LEU A 9 36.50 4.49 40.06
N LEU A 10 35.91 4.59 41.25
CA LEU A 10 36.55 5.24 42.40
C LEU A 10 36.93 4.30 43.56
N GLY A 11 36.76 2.99 43.41
CA GLY A 11 36.95 2.05 44.52
C GLY A 11 37.97 0.95 44.29
N ILE A 12 39.13 1.24 43.68
CA ILE A 12 40.20 0.25 43.55
C ILE A 12 41.16 0.36 44.73
N VAL A 13 40.70 0.20 45.94
CA VAL A 13 41.54 -0.23 47.07
C VAL A 13 40.63 -0.80 48.14
N GLY A 14 40.45 -2.10 48.22
CA GLY A 14 39.84 -2.72 49.37
C GLY A 14 39.17 -4.06 49.10
N THR A 15 39.89 -5.12 49.31
CA THR A 15 39.47 -6.50 49.64
C THR A 15 38.57 -7.21 48.61
N GLY A 16 39.11 -8.31 48.09
CA GLY A 16 38.51 -9.23 47.09
C GLY A 16 37.16 -9.89 47.48
N VAL A 17 36.58 -9.54 48.61
CA VAL A 17 35.24 -10.02 49.04
C VAL A 17 34.13 -9.15 48.47
N TYR A 18 34.33 -7.85 48.35
CA TYR A 18 33.36 -6.93 47.76
C TYR A 18 33.18 -7.11 46.26
N PHE A 19 34.24 -7.51 45.57
CA PHE A 19 34.22 -7.70 44.13
C PHE A 19 33.40 -8.94 43.71
N ARG A 20 33.38 -10.00 44.51
CA ARG A 20 32.56 -11.17 44.25
C ARG A 20 31.07 -10.91 44.46
N ALA A 21 30.68 -10.13 45.46
CA ALA A 21 29.29 -9.81 45.73
C ALA A 21 28.67 -8.93 44.65
N THR A 22 29.41 -7.96 44.11
CA THR A 22 28.92 -7.06 43.04
C THR A 22 28.81 -7.74 41.68
N LEU A 23 29.68 -8.69 41.37
CA LEU A 23 29.59 -9.47 40.12
C LEU A 23 28.39 -10.44 40.13
N ILE A 24 28.08 -11.05 41.26
CA ILE A 24 26.92 -11.93 41.41
C ILE A 24 25.63 -11.14 41.29
N GLN A 25 25.52 -9.94 41.90
CA GLN A 25 24.37 -9.09 41.77
C GLN A 25 24.19 -8.56 40.34
N TRP A 26 25.28 -8.24 39.64
CA TRP A 26 25.23 -7.80 38.26
C TRP A 26 24.78 -8.94 37.32
N TRP A 27 25.21 -10.15 37.56
CA TRP A 27 24.83 -11.35 36.82
C TRP A 27 23.34 -11.71 37.04
N GLN A 28 22.85 -11.57 38.27
CA GLN A 28 21.45 -11.77 38.62
C GLN A 28 20.54 -10.74 37.94
N CYS A 29 20.95 -9.46 37.90
CA CYS A 29 20.21 -8.41 37.21
C CYS A 29 20.14 -8.63 35.68
N MET A 30 21.11 -9.33 35.09
CA MET A 30 21.08 -9.72 33.68
C MET A 30 20.15 -10.91 33.42
N GLN A 31 19.97 -11.81 34.38
CA GLN A 31 19.05 -12.93 34.23
C GLN A 31 17.59 -12.53 34.43
N ASP A 32 17.33 -11.55 35.30
CA ASP A 32 15.98 -11.00 35.51
C ASP A 32 15.50 -10.08 34.36
N CYS A 33 16.39 -9.71 33.43
CA CYS A 33 16.07 -8.98 32.19
C CYS A 33 15.85 -9.91 30.98
N GLN A 34 15.69 -11.21 31.17
CA GLN A 34 15.15 -12.06 30.11
C GLN A 34 13.67 -11.74 29.96
N PRO A 35 13.20 -11.36 28.76
CA PRO A 35 11.77 -11.25 28.55
C PRO A 35 11.18 -12.63 28.85
N THR A 36 10.28 -12.67 29.80
CA THR A 36 9.51 -13.86 30.14
C THR A 36 8.77 -14.33 28.91
N THR A 37 9.30 -15.33 28.24
CA THR A 37 8.63 -16.07 27.17
C THR A 37 7.49 -16.96 27.69
N GLU A 38 7.04 -16.72 28.91
CA GLU A 38 6.09 -17.61 29.61
C GLU A 38 4.64 -17.10 29.59
N VAL A 39 4.32 -16.04 28.87
CA VAL A 39 2.95 -15.51 28.76
C VAL A 39 2.41 -15.53 27.33
N VAL A 40 3.06 -16.26 26.42
CA VAL A 40 2.60 -16.37 25.03
C VAL A 40 2.03 -17.76 24.70
N GLU A 41 1.98 -18.68 25.66
CA GLU A 41 1.54 -20.06 25.37
C GLU A 41 0.07 -20.35 25.72
N GLU A 42 -0.71 -19.37 26.19
CA GLU A 42 -2.12 -19.60 26.54
C GLU A 42 -3.11 -18.64 25.83
N VAL A 43 -2.70 -17.96 24.76
CA VAL A 43 -3.61 -17.22 23.87
C VAL A 43 -3.40 -17.64 22.41
N VAL A 44 -3.00 -18.88 22.19
CA VAL A 44 -3.10 -19.55 20.86
C VAL A 44 -4.34 -20.44 20.88
N GLU A 45 -5.47 -19.86 21.25
CA GLU A 45 -6.75 -20.45 20.92
C GLU A 45 -7.43 -19.53 19.91
N VAL A 46 -7.32 -19.97 18.65
CA VAL A 46 -8.17 -19.52 17.54
C VAL A 46 -8.04 -18.05 17.17
N GLU A 47 -6.87 -17.56 16.85
CA GLU A 47 -6.81 -16.71 15.69
C GLU A 47 -6.71 -17.66 14.48
N GLU A 48 -7.90 -18.01 13.97
CA GLU A 48 -8.07 -18.40 12.59
C GLU A 48 -7.25 -17.38 11.80
N VAL A 49 -6.10 -17.81 11.28
CA VAL A 49 -5.33 -17.06 10.31
C VAL A 49 -6.28 -16.94 9.12
N VAL A 50 -7.12 -15.92 9.14
CA VAL A 50 -7.75 -15.40 7.95
C VAL A 50 -6.54 -14.96 7.13
N GLU A 51 -6.08 -15.89 6.30
CA GLU A 51 -5.21 -15.59 5.19
C GLU A 51 -5.97 -14.52 4.42
N VAL A 52 -5.66 -13.26 4.72
CA VAL A 52 -6.16 -12.11 3.97
C VAL A 52 -5.49 -12.28 2.62
N THR A 53 -6.13 -13.05 1.76
CA THR A 53 -5.76 -13.18 0.36
C THR A 53 -5.90 -11.76 -0.17
N GLU A 54 -4.78 -11.08 -0.29
CA GLU A 54 -4.73 -9.71 -0.81
C GLU A 54 -5.26 -9.80 -2.25
N LEU A 55 -6.48 -9.28 -2.44
CA LEU A 55 -7.14 -9.29 -3.74
C LEU A 55 -6.24 -8.61 -4.76
N THR A 56 -6.00 -9.26 -5.87
CA THR A 56 -5.25 -8.67 -6.98
C THR A 56 -5.97 -7.41 -7.49
N LEU A 57 -5.24 -6.48 -8.12
CA LEU A 57 -5.82 -5.27 -8.70
C LEU A 57 -6.98 -5.57 -9.68
N ALA A 58 -6.96 -6.75 -10.32
CA ALA A 58 -8.00 -7.18 -11.23
C ALA A 58 -9.30 -7.58 -10.52
N GLU A 59 -9.22 -8.11 -9.31
CA GLU A 59 -10.35 -8.60 -8.53
C GLU A 59 -10.98 -7.53 -7.66
N LYS A 60 -10.24 -6.44 -7.37
CA LYS A 60 -10.77 -5.31 -6.60
C LYS A 60 -11.92 -4.65 -7.37
N PRO A 61 -13.10 -4.46 -6.73
CA PRO A 61 -14.20 -3.73 -7.35
C PRO A 61 -13.78 -2.27 -7.56
N ARG A 62 -13.93 -1.78 -8.80
CA ARG A 62 -13.61 -0.39 -9.15
C ARG A 62 -14.89 0.44 -9.14
N GLU A 63 -15.01 1.31 -8.16
CA GLU A 63 -16.11 2.26 -8.05
C GLU A 63 -15.61 3.68 -8.33
N TYR A 64 -16.27 4.37 -9.25
CA TYR A 64 -15.93 5.74 -9.65
C TYR A 64 -16.91 6.73 -9.00
N VAL A 65 -16.62 7.10 -7.76
CA VAL A 65 -17.46 8.04 -6.98
C VAL A 65 -16.99 9.48 -7.18
N ASN A 66 -15.66 9.68 -7.23
CA ASN A 66 -15.05 10.99 -7.35
C ASN A 66 -14.60 11.27 -8.78
N PHE A 67 -14.73 12.53 -9.19
CA PHE A 67 -14.33 12.99 -10.52
C PHE A 67 -13.47 14.25 -10.40
N ILE A 68 -12.32 14.25 -11.07
CA ILE A 68 -11.39 15.39 -11.11
C ILE A 68 -11.83 16.46 -12.11
N GLY A 69 -12.77 16.13 -13.01
CA GLY A 69 -13.25 17.07 -13.99
C GLY A 69 -14.26 16.50 -14.96
N ILE A 70 -14.73 17.38 -15.83
CA ILE A 70 -15.64 17.08 -16.92
C ILE A 70 -14.99 17.61 -18.18
N GLU A 71 -14.94 16.80 -19.24
CA GLU A 71 -14.38 17.18 -20.54
C GLU A 71 -15.44 17.10 -21.62
N ARG A 72 -15.49 18.11 -22.46
CA ARG A 72 -16.27 18.08 -23.71
C ARG A 72 -15.37 17.58 -24.83
N VAL A 73 -15.77 16.49 -25.44
CA VAL A 73 -15.02 15.87 -26.54
C VAL A 73 -14.93 16.83 -27.72
N GLY A 74 -13.73 17.17 -28.11
CA GLY A 74 -13.45 18.00 -29.29
C GLY A 74 -13.46 17.18 -30.59
N LYS A 75 -13.35 17.89 -31.70
CA LYS A 75 -13.21 17.29 -33.02
C LYS A 75 -11.98 16.34 -33.04
N ASP A 76 -12.17 15.14 -33.56
CA ASP A 76 -11.12 14.10 -33.69
C ASP A 76 -10.49 13.68 -32.33
N SER A 77 -11.09 14.06 -31.21
CA SER A 77 -10.60 13.70 -29.90
C SER A 77 -10.89 12.23 -29.58
N ARG A 78 -9.92 11.54 -28.97
CA ARG A 78 -10.04 10.14 -28.52
C ARG A 78 -9.83 10.04 -27.03
N LEU A 79 -10.43 9.04 -26.40
CA LEU A 79 -10.26 8.82 -24.94
C LEU A 79 -8.80 8.76 -24.51
N ALA A 80 -7.92 8.17 -25.32
CA ALA A 80 -6.50 8.13 -25.03
C ALA A 80 -5.83 9.51 -24.94
N TRP A 81 -6.27 10.49 -25.75
CA TRP A 81 -5.77 11.86 -25.65
C TRP A 81 -6.29 12.58 -24.43
N ILE A 82 -7.54 12.30 -24.06
CA ILE A 82 -8.14 12.85 -22.85
C ILE A 82 -7.44 12.25 -21.62
N ALA A 83 -7.20 10.94 -21.60
CA ALA A 83 -6.42 10.29 -20.55
C ALA A 83 -5.00 10.89 -20.43
N TYR A 84 -4.35 11.15 -21.53
CA TYR A 84 -3.04 11.80 -21.52
C TYR A 84 -3.08 13.21 -20.93
N LYS A 85 -4.12 13.98 -21.24
CA LYS A 85 -4.31 15.34 -20.72
C LYS A 85 -4.45 15.37 -19.18
N TYR A 86 -5.16 14.41 -18.61
CA TYR A 86 -5.49 14.41 -17.17
C TYR A 86 -4.55 13.54 -16.32
N TYR A 87 -4.04 12.46 -16.89
CA TYR A 87 -3.20 11.48 -16.17
C TYR A 87 -1.76 11.41 -16.68
N ALA A 88 -1.42 12.17 -17.75
CA ALA A 88 -0.15 12.08 -18.46
C ALA A 88 0.16 10.69 -19.07
N GLN A 89 -0.83 9.81 -19.14
CA GLN A 89 -0.71 8.43 -19.60
C GLN A 89 -1.90 8.06 -20.48
N LYS A 90 -1.61 7.62 -21.72
CA LYS A 90 -2.65 7.33 -22.72
C LYS A 90 -3.43 6.06 -22.38
N ASP A 91 -2.75 5.06 -21.82
CA ASP A 91 -3.30 3.73 -21.60
C ASP A 91 -4.40 3.72 -20.51
N LEU A 92 -4.43 4.75 -19.63
CA LEU A 92 -5.46 4.91 -18.60
C LEU A 92 -6.84 5.33 -19.16
N TRP A 93 -6.99 5.39 -20.49
CA TRP A 93 -8.29 5.64 -21.13
C TRP A 93 -9.35 4.60 -20.75
N VAL A 94 -8.93 3.40 -20.39
CA VAL A 94 -9.82 2.30 -19.98
C VAL A 94 -10.67 2.69 -18.77
N PHE A 95 -10.10 3.40 -17.79
CA PHE A 95 -10.82 3.85 -16.60
C PHE A 95 -11.79 5.01 -16.90
N ILE A 96 -11.45 5.89 -17.85
CA ILE A 96 -12.39 6.92 -18.33
C ILE A 96 -13.57 6.24 -19.02
N TYR A 97 -13.33 5.22 -19.82
CA TYR A 97 -14.40 4.47 -20.48
C TYR A 97 -15.28 3.75 -19.45
N GLU A 98 -14.70 3.08 -18.45
CA GLU A 98 -15.45 2.41 -17.39
C GLU A 98 -16.38 3.36 -16.62
N ALA A 99 -15.86 4.53 -16.24
CA ALA A 99 -16.62 5.55 -15.51
C ALA A 99 -17.75 6.20 -16.34
N ASN A 100 -17.77 6.01 -17.66
CA ASN A 100 -18.73 6.62 -18.58
C ASN A 100 -19.44 5.59 -19.46
N ARG A 101 -19.55 4.33 -19.03
CA ARG A 101 -20.26 3.28 -19.80
C ARG A 101 -21.73 3.58 -20.04
N ASP A 102 -22.33 4.40 -19.20
CA ASP A 102 -23.68 4.91 -19.34
C ASP A 102 -23.83 5.84 -20.56
N ILE A 103 -22.77 6.55 -20.93
CA ILE A 103 -22.75 7.57 -21.98
C ILE A 103 -22.05 7.03 -23.24
N ILE A 104 -20.95 6.26 -23.06
CA ILE A 104 -20.10 5.75 -24.13
C ILE A 104 -20.36 4.25 -24.32
N LYS A 105 -20.95 3.87 -25.43
CA LYS A 105 -21.24 2.46 -25.74
C LYS A 105 -19.99 1.69 -26.18
N HIS A 106 -19.10 2.35 -26.92
CA HIS A 106 -17.87 1.74 -27.41
C HIS A 106 -16.73 2.78 -27.40
N PRO A 107 -15.52 2.44 -26.93
CA PRO A 107 -14.45 3.43 -26.72
C PRO A 107 -13.97 4.09 -28.00
N ALA A 108 -14.12 3.45 -29.17
CA ALA A 108 -13.79 4.04 -30.46
C ALA A 108 -14.89 4.95 -31.03
N GLN A 109 -16.07 5.01 -30.41
CA GLN A 109 -17.24 5.74 -30.90
C GLN A 109 -17.58 6.96 -30.04
N VAL A 110 -16.58 7.62 -29.52
CA VAL A 110 -16.75 8.87 -28.77
C VAL A 110 -17.09 9.99 -29.77
N ARG A 111 -18.19 10.74 -29.49
CA ARG A 111 -18.71 11.75 -30.41
C ARG A 111 -18.25 13.15 -30.03
N GLU A 112 -18.00 13.99 -31.01
CA GLU A 112 -17.74 15.41 -30.80
C GLU A 112 -18.92 16.06 -30.02
N GLY A 113 -18.59 16.95 -29.08
CA GLY A 113 -19.56 17.62 -28.21
C GLY A 113 -20.08 16.78 -27.05
N GLN A 114 -19.78 15.48 -26.99
CA GLN A 114 -20.15 14.60 -25.89
C GLN A 114 -19.44 15.06 -24.61
N VAL A 115 -20.17 15.04 -23.50
CA VAL A 115 -19.61 15.40 -22.19
C VAL A 115 -19.29 14.14 -21.44
N ILE A 116 -18.02 14.00 -21.02
CA ILE A 116 -17.51 12.85 -20.29
C ILE A 116 -16.97 13.26 -18.93
N ARG A 117 -17.10 12.38 -17.97
CA ARG A 117 -16.59 12.56 -16.59
C ARG A 117 -15.22 11.95 -16.50
N ILE A 118 -14.29 12.64 -15.84
CA ILE A 118 -12.92 12.18 -15.65
C ILE A 118 -12.79 11.67 -14.21
N PRO A 119 -12.71 10.36 -13.98
CA PRO A 119 -12.64 9.81 -12.65
C PRO A 119 -11.33 10.18 -11.93
N GLU A 120 -11.42 10.33 -10.62
CA GLU A 120 -10.24 10.39 -9.76
C GLU A 120 -9.71 8.97 -9.59
N LEU A 121 -8.47 8.76 -10.03
CA LEU A 121 -7.79 7.48 -9.87
C LEU A 121 -6.90 7.54 -8.62
N SER A 122 -6.98 6.52 -7.77
CA SER A 122 -6.02 6.33 -6.69
C SER A 122 -4.61 6.15 -7.25
N GLU A 123 -3.59 6.39 -6.43
CA GLU A 123 -2.20 6.27 -6.85
C GLU A 123 -1.87 4.86 -7.36
N GLU A 124 -2.50 3.85 -6.78
CA GLU A 124 -2.43 2.45 -7.17
C GLU A 124 -2.79 2.24 -8.66
N TYR A 125 -3.82 2.95 -9.17
CA TYR A 125 -4.28 2.88 -10.58
C TYR A 125 -3.64 3.93 -11.50
N ARG A 126 -2.69 4.72 -11.00
CA ARG A 126 -1.98 5.73 -11.80
C ARG A 126 -0.57 5.32 -12.17
N ASN A 127 0.03 4.37 -11.46
CA ASN A 127 1.43 3.98 -11.63
C ASN A 127 1.57 2.79 -12.59
N LEU A 128 1.64 3.06 -13.90
CA LEU A 128 1.86 2.02 -14.93
C LEU A 128 3.27 1.38 -14.91
N TYR A 129 4.17 1.80 -14.02
CA TYR A 129 5.40 1.05 -13.75
C TYR A 129 5.13 -0.21 -12.92
N ASN A 130 3.98 -0.29 -12.24
CA ASN A 130 3.52 -1.52 -11.62
C ASN A 130 3.11 -2.51 -12.72
N PRO A 131 3.78 -3.69 -12.84
CA PRO A 131 3.49 -4.67 -13.88
C PRO A 131 2.08 -5.25 -13.77
N GLU A 132 1.54 -5.37 -12.57
CA GLU A 132 0.18 -5.86 -12.32
C GLU A 132 -0.86 -4.90 -12.91
N LEU A 133 -0.72 -3.60 -12.63
CA LEU A 133 -1.59 -2.59 -13.22
C LEU A 133 -1.48 -2.55 -14.74
N LYS A 134 -0.26 -2.65 -15.27
CA LYS A 134 -0.07 -2.64 -16.71
C LYS A 134 -0.75 -3.84 -17.37
N GLN A 135 -0.62 -5.02 -16.81
CA GLN A 135 -1.29 -6.22 -17.30
C GLN A 135 -2.81 -6.08 -17.24
N LEU A 136 -3.34 -5.52 -16.15
CA LEU A 136 -4.76 -5.23 -16.01
C LEU A 136 -5.25 -4.28 -17.11
N VAL A 137 -4.58 -3.15 -17.32
CA VAL A 137 -4.93 -2.14 -18.31
C VAL A 137 -4.88 -2.73 -19.72
N ASP A 138 -3.86 -3.49 -20.05
CA ASP A 138 -3.72 -4.14 -21.36
C ASP A 138 -4.86 -5.16 -21.60
N SER A 139 -5.22 -5.96 -20.60
CA SER A 139 -6.33 -6.93 -20.69
C SER A 139 -7.68 -6.24 -20.87
N LEU A 140 -7.95 -5.18 -20.11
CA LEU A 140 -9.17 -4.38 -20.23
C LEU A 140 -9.26 -3.68 -21.60
N ALA A 141 -8.14 -3.16 -22.11
CA ALA A 141 -8.10 -2.54 -23.42
C ALA A 141 -8.49 -3.52 -24.53
N VAL A 142 -7.95 -4.74 -24.49
CA VAL A 142 -8.31 -5.80 -25.43
C VAL A 142 -9.79 -6.18 -25.33
N GLU A 143 -10.30 -6.30 -24.09
CA GLU A 143 -11.71 -6.65 -23.87
C GLU A 143 -12.66 -5.58 -24.43
N TYR A 144 -12.37 -4.29 -24.17
CA TYR A 144 -13.27 -3.19 -24.55
C TYR A 144 -13.23 -2.86 -26.05
N LEU A 145 -12.11 -3.11 -26.70
CA LEU A 145 -11.97 -2.92 -28.15
C LEU A 145 -12.59 -4.08 -28.95
N ARG A 146 -12.79 -5.23 -28.32
CA ARG A 146 -13.39 -6.41 -28.97
C ARG A 146 -14.93 -6.35 -29.00
N LYS A 147 -15.54 -5.68 -28.01
CA LYS A 147 -17.01 -5.54 -27.90
C LYS A 147 -17.55 -4.54 -28.90
#